data_f48660e055fd13abc0964b9da84790a8
#
_entry.id   f48660e055fd13abc0964b9da84790a8
#
_cell.length_a   1.000
_cell.length_b   1.000
_cell.length_c   1.000
_cell.angle_alpha   90.00
_cell.angle_beta   90.00
_cell.angle_gamma   90.00
#
_symmetry.space_group_name_H-M   'P 1'
#
loop_
_entity.id
_entity.type
_entity.pdbx_description
1 polymer ?
#
loop_
_entity_poly.entity_id
_entity_poly.type
_entity_poly.pdbx_seq_one_letter_code
_entity_poly.pdbx_strand_id
1 'polypeptide(L)'
;LGNILCYEIENLNKPVCICFHGMNMTREMYKTDQLQHLLKNYSLVLVDLCGYGDSSIETKNFNMVVFNQLVLKLVKCENIKSCTIVGYCLGGVFALDFAIRNPYFIERLILIETMIYLPKWLWLTLLPGYCSGYRIFQKQIKLFKILECCTKFKNISSSERIRISSREWNRTVNSFYLKLMNEYEKQNHIKRCQQINCPVNIIYSQASFKNIRKTAQILSQFSFVELHLCQGRGHFLFLDETMNRIVI
;
A
#
# COMPACT_ATOMS: atom_id res chain seq x y z
N LEU A 1 22.50 8.29 -8.80
CA LEU A 1 21.21 8.73 -8.27
C LEU A 1 20.87 7.84 -7.08
N GLY A 2 20.81 8.40 -5.87
CA GLY A 2 20.50 7.66 -4.64
C GLY A 2 19.00 7.37 -4.49
N ASN A 3 18.62 6.91 -3.30
CA ASN A 3 17.21 6.71 -2.94
C ASN A 3 16.54 8.07 -2.74
N ILE A 4 15.51 8.39 -3.54
CA ILE A 4 14.73 9.61 -3.46
C ILE A 4 13.28 9.24 -3.22
N LEU A 5 12.65 9.89 -2.26
CA LEU A 5 11.23 9.75 -1.95
C LEU A 5 10.52 11.02 -2.45
N CYS A 6 9.69 10.87 -3.46
CA CYS A 6 8.83 11.94 -3.97
C CYS A 6 7.45 11.86 -3.32
N TYR A 7 6.88 13.02 -3.04
CA TYR A 7 5.58 13.13 -2.40
C TYR A 7 4.85 14.39 -2.84
N GLU A 8 3.54 14.39 -2.62
CA GLU A 8 2.65 15.52 -2.82
C GLU A 8 1.94 15.79 -1.50
N ILE A 9 1.80 17.05 -1.14
CA ILE A 9 1.10 17.47 0.09
C ILE A 9 -0.16 18.22 -0.30
N GLU A 10 -1.28 17.78 0.23
CA GLU A 10 -2.49 18.57 0.31
C GLU A 10 -2.37 19.58 1.46
N ASN A 11 -3.23 20.60 1.48
CA ASN A 11 -3.19 21.65 2.51
C ASN A 11 -3.19 21.06 3.94
N LEU A 12 -2.16 21.39 4.75
CA LEU A 12 -1.95 20.86 6.11
C LEU A 12 -2.80 21.57 7.19
N ASN A 13 -4.09 21.72 6.96
CA ASN A 13 -5.03 22.35 7.91
C ASN A 13 -5.87 21.35 8.73
N LYS A 14 -5.65 20.06 8.56
CA LYS A 14 -6.27 18.94 9.28
C LYS A 14 -5.18 18.02 9.86
N PRO A 15 -5.53 17.05 10.71
CA PRO A 15 -4.58 15.99 11.10
C PRO A 15 -3.93 15.35 9.89
N VAL A 16 -2.61 15.13 9.96
CA VAL A 16 -1.83 14.64 8.82
C VAL A 16 -1.99 13.14 8.66
N CYS A 17 -2.19 12.69 7.42
CA CYS A 17 -2.15 11.28 7.04
C CYS A 17 -1.11 11.03 5.94
N ILE A 18 -0.08 10.24 6.24
CA ILE A 18 0.93 9.84 5.26
C ILE A 18 0.47 8.55 4.57
N CYS A 19 0.45 8.56 3.23
CA CYS A 19 -0.17 7.54 2.40
C CYS A 19 0.85 6.77 1.58
N PHE A 20 0.95 5.43 1.77
CA PHE A 20 1.83 4.52 1.04
C PHE A 20 1.04 3.58 0.13
N HIS A 21 1.25 3.67 -1.18
CA HIS A 21 0.55 2.89 -2.19
C HIS A 21 1.02 1.42 -2.30
N GLY A 22 0.31 0.62 -3.07
CA GLY A 22 0.63 -0.79 -3.33
C GLY A 22 1.72 -1.00 -4.40
N MET A 23 2.14 -2.26 -4.58
CA MET A 23 3.09 -2.66 -5.62
C MET A 23 2.56 -2.27 -7.01
N ASN A 24 3.43 -1.72 -7.86
CA ASN A 24 3.10 -1.23 -9.22
C ASN A 24 2.00 -0.16 -9.28
N MET A 25 1.79 0.54 -8.20
CA MET A 25 0.91 1.71 -8.12
C MET A 25 1.72 2.98 -7.93
N THR A 26 1.03 4.11 -7.88
CA THR A 26 1.58 5.40 -7.54
C THR A 26 0.70 6.08 -6.50
N ARG A 27 1.17 7.18 -5.94
CA ARG A 27 0.40 8.03 -5.02
C ARG A 27 -0.99 8.42 -5.55
N GLU A 28 -1.18 8.46 -6.87
CA GLU A 28 -2.44 8.81 -7.52
C GLU A 28 -3.62 7.89 -7.14
N MET A 29 -3.35 6.68 -6.64
CA MET A 29 -4.42 5.80 -6.16
C MET A 29 -5.24 6.42 -5.01
N TYR A 30 -4.62 7.26 -4.21
CA TYR A 30 -5.28 7.92 -3.08
C TYR A 30 -6.21 9.07 -3.50
N LYS A 31 -6.22 9.43 -4.78
CA LYS A 31 -7.16 10.39 -5.39
C LYS A 31 -8.42 9.72 -5.95
N THR A 32 -8.66 8.43 -5.63
CA THR A 32 -9.94 7.75 -5.91
C THR A 32 -11.01 8.16 -4.92
N ASP A 33 -12.28 8.22 -5.35
CA ASP A 33 -13.39 8.71 -4.52
C ASP A 33 -13.52 7.95 -3.20
N GLN A 34 -13.31 6.61 -3.21
CA GLN A 34 -13.40 5.77 -2.03
C GLN A 34 -12.33 6.10 -0.98
N LEU A 35 -11.07 6.29 -1.42
CA LEU A 35 -9.99 6.65 -0.50
C LEU A 35 -10.08 8.10 -0.05
N GLN A 36 -10.51 9.01 -0.91
CA GLN A 36 -10.81 10.40 -0.55
C GLN A 36 -11.95 10.46 0.48
N HIS A 37 -12.99 9.64 0.31
CA HIS A 37 -14.08 9.54 1.30
C HIS A 37 -13.58 9.00 2.65
N LEU A 38 -12.80 7.91 2.64
CA LEU A 38 -12.24 7.29 3.85
C LEU A 38 -11.35 8.28 4.62
N LEU A 39 -10.56 9.05 3.90
CA LEU A 39 -9.53 9.93 4.46
C LEU A 39 -9.95 11.42 4.50
N LYS A 40 -11.24 11.74 4.32
CA LYS A 40 -11.77 13.12 4.21
C LYS A 40 -11.45 14.03 5.39
N ASN A 41 -11.19 13.46 6.55
CA ASN A 41 -10.90 14.20 7.80
C ASN A 41 -9.40 14.49 7.96
N TYR A 42 -8.55 14.09 7.01
CA TYR A 42 -7.11 14.26 7.06
C TYR A 42 -6.60 15.20 5.96
N SER A 43 -5.46 15.80 6.22
CA SER A 43 -4.59 16.40 5.20
C SER A 43 -3.61 15.33 4.73
N LEU A 44 -3.59 15.05 3.42
CA LEU A 44 -2.87 13.91 2.88
C LEU A 44 -1.45 14.27 2.45
N VAL A 45 -0.50 13.42 2.82
CA VAL A 45 0.87 13.39 2.29
C VAL A 45 0.97 12.13 1.44
N LEU A 46 0.86 12.30 0.14
CA LEU A 46 0.81 11.22 -0.85
C LEU A 46 2.21 10.86 -1.32
N VAL A 47 2.70 9.68 -0.97
CA VAL A 47 4.08 9.26 -1.19
C VAL A 47 4.16 8.23 -2.32
N ASP A 48 5.07 8.44 -3.28
CA ASP A 48 5.50 7.37 -4.18
C ASP A 48 6.57 6.52 -3.50
N LEU A 49 6.33 5.22 -3.36
CA LEU A 49 7.34 4.29 -2.83
C LEU A 49 8.57 4.27 -3.75
N CYS A 50 9.75 4.13 -3.18
CA CYS A 50 11.01 4.16 -3.94
C CYS A 50 10.99 3.20 -5.13
N GLY A 51 11.32 3.71 -6.31
CA GLY A 51 11.29 2.98 -7.58
C GLY A 51 9.93 2.93 -8.29
N TYR A 52 8.90 3.58 -7.74
CA TYR A 52 7.61 3.79 -8.38
C TYR A 52 7.32 5.28 -8.54
N GLY A 53 6.42 5.62 -9.46
CA GLY A 53 6.04 7.00 -9.74
C GLY A 53 7.24 7.87 -10.07
N ASP A 54 7.40 8.95 -9.34
CA ASP A 54 8.51 9.90 -9.49
C ASP A 54 9.69 9.60 -8.53
N SER A 55 9.55 8.59 -7.66
CA SER A 55 10.58 8.20 -6.69
C SER A 55 11.64 7.30 -7.32
N SER A 56 12.91 7.47 -6.92
CA SER A 56 14.01 6.62 -7.36
C SER A 56 14.43 5.61 -6.29
N ILE A 57 15.05 4.51 -6.72
CA ILE A 57 15.59 3.48 -5.84
C ILE A 57 16.99 3.04 -6.28
N GLU A 58 17.88 2.95 -5.32
CA GLU A 58 19.17 2.27 -5.45
C GLU A 58 19.11 0.94 -4.70
N THR A 59 18.74 -0.13 -5.41
CA THR A 59 18.40 -1.43 -4.80
C THR A 59 19.50 -2.06 -3.96
N LYS A 60 20.79 -1.73 -4.21
CA LYS A 60 21.94 -2.24 -3.45
C LYS A 60 21.93 -1.74 -2.00
N ASN A 61 21.49 -0.51 -1.80
CA ASN A 61 21.57 0.20 -0.52
C ASN A 61 20.18 0.42 0.12
N PHE A 62 19.10 -0.07 -0.50
CA PHE A 62 17.75 0.12 0.00
C PHE A 62 17.29 -1.06 0.86
N ASN A 63 16.71 -0.74 2.01
CA ASN A 63 16.05 -1.69 2.92
C ASN A 63 15.00 -0.94 3.77
N MET A 64 14.31 -1.66 4.68
CA MET A 64 13.28 -1.07 5.54
C MET A 64 13.82 0.05 6.45
N VAL A 65 15.08 -0.02 6.87
CA VAL A 65 15.71 1.04 7.68
C VAL A 65 15.93 2.31 6.86
N VAL A 66 16.44 2.17 5.65
CA VAL A 66 16.63 3.31 4.72
C VAL A 66 15.30 3.97 4.38
N PHE A 67 14.26 3.18 4.11
CA PHE A 67 12.91 3.73 3.91
C PHE A 67 12.43 4.52 5.11
N ASN A 68 12.57 3.96 6.32
CA ASN A 68 12.21 4.64 7.56
C ASN A 68 12.93 6.00 7.70
N GLN A 69 14.23 6.06 7.39
CA GLN A 69 15.02 7.30 7.43
C GLN A 69 14.51 8.34 6.41
N LEU A 70 14.12 7.90 5.21
CA LEU A 70 13.56 8.79 4.19
C LEU A 70 12.23 9.39 4.66
N VAL A 71 11.35 8.59 5.25
CA VAL A 71 10.08 9.08 5.80
C VAL A 71 10.31 10.02 6.99
N LEU A 72 11.26 9.72 7.89
CA LEU A 72 11.63 10.62 8.99
C LEU A 72 12.19 11.95 8.47
N LYS A 73 12.96 11.93 7.38
CA LYS A 73 13.44 13.16 6.73
C LYS A 73 12.27 13.98 6.17
N LEU A 74 11.30 13.34 5.48
CA LEU A 74 10.09 13.99 5.01
C LEU A 74 9.34 14.66 6.16
N VAL A 75 9.05 13.90 7.22
CA VAL A 75 8.36 14.37 8.41
C VAL A 75 9.03 15.60 9.03
N LYS A 76 10.37 15.57 9.12
CA LYS A 76 11.17 16.68 9.63
C LYS A 76 11.11 17.91 8.72
N CYS A 77 11.23 17.72 7.40
CA CYS A 77 11.16 18.81 6.42
C CYS A 77 9.81 19.54 6.45
N GLU A 78 8.72 18.78 6.64
CA GLU A 78 7.35 19.31 6.66
C GLU A 78 6.87 19.70 8.08
N ASN A 79 7.76 19.66 9.10
CA ASN A 79 7.44 19.97 10.49
C ASN A 79 6.26 19.17 11.07
N ILE A 80 6.01 17.94 10.58
CA ILE A 80 4.96 17.06 11.07
C ILE A 80 5.36 16.53 12.44
N LYS A 81 4.54 16.75 13.45
CA LYS A 81 4.83 16.35 14.85
C LYS A 81 4.33 14.95 15.17
N SER A 82 3.18 14.61 14.62
CA SER A 82 2.55 13.29 14.71
C SER A 82 1.68 13.07 13.47
N CYS A 83 1.36 11.85 13.15
CA CYS A 83 0.51 11.57 11.99
C CYS A 83 -0.24 10.24 12.11
N THR A 84 -1.31 10.13 11.35
CA THR A 84 -1.87 8.85 10.90
C THR A 84 -1.03 8.34 9.73
N ILE A 85 -0.85 7.03 9.63
CA ILE A 85 -0.28 6.41 8.42
C ILE A 85 -1.29 5.44 7.83
N VAL A 86 -1.48 5.53 6.52
CA VAL A 86 -2.24 4.55 5.76
C VAL A 86 -1.34 3.85 4.76
N GLY A 87 -1.46 2.54 4.70
CA GLY A 87 -0.72 1.75 3.72
C GLY A 87 -1.61 0.73 3.02
N TYR A 88 -1.49 0.67 1.70
CA TYR A 88 -2.20 -0.27 0.86
C TYR A 88 -1.27 -1.39 0.39
N CYS A 89 -1.64 -2.66 0.57
CA CYS A 89 -0.89 -3.83 0.09
C CYS A 89 0.58 -3.80 0.53
N LEU A 90 1.53 -3.60 -0.39
CA LEU A 90 2.97 -3.40 -0.11
C LEU A 90 3.20 -2.19 0.78
N GLY A 91 2.54 -1.06 0.51
CA GLY A 91 2.62 0.14 1.33
C GLY A 91 2.18 -0.09 2.77
N GLY A 92 1.24 -1.03 2.99
CA GLY A 92 0.82 -1.44 4.33
C GLY A 92 1.93 -2.11 5.13
N VAL A 93 2.82 -2.86 4.48
CA VAL A 93 3.99 -3.46 5.15
C VAL A 93 4.99 -2.38 5.55
N PHE A 94 5.20 -1.37 4.71
CA PHE A 94 6.04 -0.22 5.04
C PHE A 94 5.45 0.63 6.15
N ALA A 95 4.12 0.85 6.13
CA ALA A 95 3.40 1.56 7.17
C ALA A 95 3.51 0.84 8.53
N LEU A 96 3.34 -0.48 8.53
CA LEU A 96 3.48 -1.32 9.72
C LEU A 96 4.91 -1.27 10.29
N ASP A 97 5.93 -1.44 9.44
CA ASP A 97 7.33 -1.38 9.87
C ASP A 97 7.69 0.01 10.41
N PHE A 98 7.18 1.07 9.77
CA PHE A 98 7.39 2.45 10.24
C PHE A 98 6.74 2.70 11.61
N ALA A 99 5.50 2.23 11.82
CA ALA A 99 4.81 2.37 13.11
C ALA A 99 5.51 1.59 14.24
N ILE A 100 6.01 0.39 13.95
CA ILE A 100 6.80 -0.41 14.89
C ILE A 100 8.09 0.33 15.34
N ARG A 101 8.76 1.00 14.39
CA ARG A 101 10.03 1.71 14.68
C ARG A 101 9.82 3.07 15.34
N ASN A 102 8.64 3.66 15.17
CA ASN A 102 8.34 5.02 15.63
C ASN A 102 7.02 5.07 16.43
N PRO A 103 6.87 4.27 17.51
CA PRO A 103 5.58 4.05 18.17
C PRO A 103 4.97 5.30 18.81
N TYR A 104 5.79 6.31 19.15
CA TYR A 104 5.32 7.55 19.78
C TYR A 104 4.98 8.66 18.76
N PHE A 105 5.27 8.43 17.49
CA PHE A 105 5.04 9.39 16.43
C PHE A 105 3.70 9.13 15.71
N ILE A 106 3.21 7.89 15.77
CA ILE A 106 2.02 7.46 15.03
C ILE A 106 0.79 7.52 15.93
N GLU A 107 -0.19 8.33 15.53
CA GLU A 107 -1.49 8.45 16.21
C GLU A 107 -2.44 7.32 15.84
N ARG A 108 -2.39 6.86 14.60
CA ARG A 108 -3.23 5.77 14.06
C ARG A 108 -2.54 5.09 12.88
N LEU A 109 -2.70 3.80 12.77
CA LEU A 109 -2.25 3.00 11.64
C LEU A 109 -3.45 2.39 10.90
N ILE A 110 -3.54 2.63 9.58
CA ILE A 110 -4.59 2.09 8.72
C ILE A 110 -3.95 1.17 7.69
N LEU A 111 -4.28 -0.10 7.73
CA LEU A 111 -3.75 -1.14 6.87
C LEU A 111 -4.85 -1.64 5.93
N ILE A 112 -4.74 -1.33 4.64
CA ILE A 112 -5.72 -1.72 3.63
C ILE A 112 -5.15 -2.84 2.76
N GLU A 113 -5.82 -3.98 2.72
CA GLU A 113 -5.42 -5.14 1.89
C GLU A 113 -3.94 -5.52 2.09
N THR A 114 -3.41 -5.32 3.29
CA THR A 114 -2.00 -5.55 3.62
C THR A 114 -1.69 -7.03 3.74
N MET A 115 -0.58 -7.47 3.13
CA MET A 115 -0.10 -8.84 3.24
C MET A 115 1.36 -8.87 3.70
N ILE A 116 1.60 -9.37 4.90
CA ILE A 116 2.94 -9.62 5.43
C ILE A 116 3.55 -10.86 4.75
N TYR A 117 2.71 -11.85 4.45
CA TYR A 117 3.10 -13.11 3.83
C TYR A 117 2.85 -13.06 2.33
N LEU A 118 3.89 -13.27 1.51
CA LEU A 118 3.77 -13.23 0.06
C LEU A 118 3.13 -14.51 -0.51
N PRO A 119 2.15 -14.39 -1.40
CA PRO A 119 1.71 -15.53 -2.19
C PRO A 119 2.78 -15.93 -3.22
N LYS A 120 3.12 -17.21 -3.26
CA LYS A 120 4.19 -17.74 -4.12
C LYS A 120 4.01 -17.43 -5.61
N TRP A 121 2.77 -17.31 -6.08
CA TRP A 121 2.47 -16.98 -7.48
C TRP A 121 2.97 -15.60 -7.91
N LEU A 122 3.21 -14.66 -6.98
CA LEU A 122 3.77 -13.35 -7.32
C LEU A 122 5.14 -13.46 -8.02
N TRP A 123 5.91 -14.51 -7.78
CA TRP A 123 7.17 -14.72 -8.46
C TRP A 123 7.00 -15.00 -9.97
N LEU A 124 5.83 -15.47 -10.40
CA LEU A 124 5.51 -15.63 -11.82
C LEU A 124 5.49 -14.30 -12.57
N THR A 125 5.26 -13.19 -11.87
CA THR A 125 5.26 -11.84 -12.45
C THR A 125 6.64 -11.39 -12.92
N LEU A 126 7.70 -12.10 -12.54
CA LEU A 126 9.07 -11.84 -12.97
C LEU A 126 9.47 -12.63 -14.23
N LEU A 127 8.61 -13.52 -14.74
CA LEU A 127 8.90 -14.29 -15.94
C LEU A 127 9.08 -13.38 -17.17
N PRO A 128 9.97 -13.77 -18.11
CA PRO A 128 10.07 -13.08 -19.39
C PRO A 128 8.72 -12.99 -20.09
N GLY A 129 8.40 -11.84 -20.68
CA GLY A 129 7.11 -11.63 -21.36
C GLY A 129 5.97 -11.12 -20.46
N TYR A 130 6.02 -11.31 -19.13
CA TYR A 130 4.98 -10.77 -18.23
C TYR A 130 4.85 -9.24 -18.37
N CYS A 131 5.96 -8.52 -18.45
CA CYS A 131 5.97 -7.06 -18.62
C CYS A 131 5.30 -6.62 -19.93
N SER A 132 5.55 -7.35 -21.02
CA SER A 132 4.92 -7.08 -22.33
C SER A 132 3.43 -7.42 -22.29
N GLY A 133 3.07 -8.55 -21.69
CA GLY A 133 1.68 -8.94 -21.45
C GLY A 133 0.93 -7.93 -20.58
N TYR A 134 1.55 -7.41 -19.53
CA TYR A 134 0.97 -6.38 -18.67
C TYR A 134 0.72 -5.07 -19.42
N ARG A 135 1.64 -4.62 -20.28
CA ARG A 135 1.44 -3.43 -21.13
C ARG A 135 0.30 -3.63 -22.13
N ILE A 136 0.23 -4.80 -22.77
CA ILE A 136 -0.87 -5.17 -23.67
C ILE A 136 -2.18 -5.19 -22.87
N PHE A 137 -2.16 -5.76 -21.69
CA PHE A 137 -3.29 -5.84 -20.78
C PHE A 137 -3.79 -4.44 -20.34
N GLN A 138 -2.89 -3.51 -20.02
CA GLN A 138 -3.26 -2.14 -19.68
C GLN A 138 -3.93 -1.41 -20.86
N LYS A 139 -3.51 -1.69 -22.11
CA LYS A 139 -3.99 -1.04 -23.33
C LYS A 139 -5.22 -1.70 -23.93
N GLN A 140 -5.43 -3.00 -23.72
CA GLN A 140 -6.51 -3.76 -24.37
C GLN A 140 -7.74 -3.94 -23.46
N ILE A 141 -8.75 -3.09 -23.70
CA ILE A 141 -10.05 -3.11 -23.01
C ILE A 141 -10.78 -4.47 -23.15
N LYS A 142 -10.61 -5.20 -24.26
CA LYS A 142 -11.30 -6.48 -24.51
C LYS A 142 -10.77 -7.62 -23.61
N LEU A 143 -9.44 -7.70 -23.43
CA LEU A 143 -8.83 -8.72 -22.55
C LEU A 143 -9.14 -8.44 -21.08
N PHE A 144 -9.27 -7.17 -20.72
CA PHE A 144 -9.67 -6.74 -19.39
C PHE A 144 -11.13 -7.12 -19.09
N LYS A 145 -12.04 -7.02 -20.08
CA LYS A 145 -13.43 -7.46 -19.93
C LYS A 145 -13.57 -8.96 -19.64
N ILE A 146 -12.70 -9.81 -20.21
CA ILE A 146 -12.65 -11.25 -19.91
C ILE A 146 -12.17 -11.49 -18.48
N LEU A 147 -11.16 -10.74 -18.01
CA LEU A 147 -10.69 -10.78 -16.63
C LEU A 147 -11.67 -10.10 -15.67
N GLU A 148 -12.43 -9.09 -16.10
CA GLU A 148 -13.57 -8.52 -15.38
C GLU A 148 -14.63 -9.56 -15.06
N CYS A 149 -14.94 -10.47 -15.98
CA CYS A 149 -15.83 -11.61 -15.72
C CYS A 149 -15.25 -12.55 -14.65
N CYS A 150 -13.93 -12.79 -14.67
CA CYS A 150 -13.26 -13.69 -13.73
C CYS A 150 -12.91 -13.05 -12.38
N THR A 151 -12.72 -11.72 -12.36
CA THR A 151 -12.19 -10.98 -11.18
C THR A 151 -13.13 -9.94 -10.60
N LYS A 152 -14.34 -9.78 -11.18
CA LYS A 152 -15.34 -8.75 -10.80
C LYS A 152 -14.83 -7.30 -10.90
N PHE A 153 -13.88 -7.02 -11.78
CA PHE A 153 -13.42 -5.66 -12.10
C PHE A 153 -14.42 -4.89 -12.98
N LYS A 154 -15.56 -4.54 -12.47
CA LYS A 154 -16.52 -3.71 -13.23
C LYS A 154 -16.20 -2.22 -13.06
N ASN A 155 -16.19 -1.49 -14.17
CA ASN A 155 -16.31 -0.02 -14.27
C ASN A 155 -15.10 0.87 -13.95
N ILE A 156 -13.86 0.42 -14.18
CA ILE A 156 -12.72 1.35 -14.12
C ILE A 156 -12.40 1.85 -15.52
N SER A 157 -12.36 3.16 -15.73
CA SER A 157 -11.96 3.74 -17.01
C SER A 157 -10.50 3.44 -17.35
N SER A 158 -10.15 3.35 -18.62
CA SER A 158 -8.76 3.11 -19.04
C SER A 158 -7.83 4.22 -18.59
N SER A 159 -8.30 5.47 -18.57
CA SER A 159 -7.55 6.64 -18.09
C SER A 159 -7.24 6.55 -16.60
N GLU A 160 -8.20 6.12 -15.81
CA GLU A 160 -8.06 5.97 -14.36
C GLU A 160 -7.08 4.83 -14.01
N ARG A 161 -7.13 3.71 -14.73
CA ARG A 161 -6.16 2.61 -14.60
C ARG A 161 -4.73 3.05 -14.88
N ILE A 162 -4.53 3.83 -15.97
CA ILE A 162 -3.20 4.35 -16.35
C ILE A 162 -2.70 5.33 -15.29
N ARG A 163 -3.58 6.15 -14.73
CA ARG A 163 -3.23 7.13 -13.70
C ARG A 163 -2.76 6.46 -12.39
N ILE A 164 -3.47 5.43 -11.94
CA ILE A 164 -3.22 4.73 -10.66
C ILE A 164 -2.00 3.82 -10.73
N SER A 165 -1.76 3.19 -11.87
CA SER A 165 -0.65 2.26 -12.04
C SER A 165 0.65 2.99 -12.37
N SER A 166 1.79 2.43 -11.92
CA SER A 166 3.09 2.92 -12.34
C SER A 166 3.20 2.85 -13.87
N ARG A 167 3.83 3.86 -14.49
CA ARG A 167 3.97 3.98 -15.95
C ARG A 167 4.60 2.74 -16.59
N GLU A 168 5.44 2.04 -15.83
CA GLU A 168 6.15 0.87 -16.30
C GLU A 168 6.18 -0.24 -15.27
N TRP A 169 5.98 -1.49 -15.74
CA TRP A 169 6.29 -2.67 -14.95
C TRP A 169 7.80 -2.84 -14.90
N ASN A 170 8.43 -2.35 -13.85
CA ASN A 170 9.88 -2.46 -13.69
C ASN A 170 10.23 -3.80 -13.03
N ARG A 171 10.72 -4.76 -13.84
CA ARG A 171 11.10 -6.11 -13.39
C ARG A 171 12.16 -6.07 -12.28
N THR A 172 13.14 -5.18 -12.39
CA THR A 172 14.22 -5.05 -11.39
C THR A 172 13.67 -4.59 -10.06
N VAL A 173 12.84 -3.55 -10.06
CA VAL A 173 12.18 -3.02 -8.85
C VAL A 173 11.27 -4.07 -8.23
N ASN A 174 10.44 -4.75 -9.03
CA ASN A 174 9.54 -5.77 -8.53
C ASN A 174 10.28 -6.99 -7.97
N SER A 175 11.34 -7.46 -8.64
CA SER A 175 12.19 -8.53 -8.14
C SER A 175 12.81 -8.17 -6.79
N PHE A 176 13.29 -6.93 -6.68
CA PHE A 176 13.85 -6.40 -5.45
C PHE A 176 12.80 -6.42 -4.32
N TYR A 177 11.61 -5.86 -4.54
CA TYR A 177 10.56 -5.83 -3.52
C TYR A 177 10.08 -7.22 -3.12
N LEU A 178 9.96 -8.16 -4.05
CA LEU A 178 9.60 -9.55 -3.70
C LEU A 178 10.66 -10.21 -2.80
N LYS A 179 11.95 -9.96 -3.06
CA LYS A 179 13.03 -10.43 -2.20
C LYS A 179 12.98 -9.77 -0.82
N LEU A 180 12.83 -8.45 -0.79
CA LEU A 180 12.73 -7.69 0.47
C LEU A 180 11.56 -8.19 1.32
N MET A 181 10.39 -8.41 0.72
CA MET A 181 9.22 -8.94 1.42
C MET A 181 9.40 -10.39 1.87
N ASN A 182 10.07 -11.23 1.07
CA ASN A 182 10.40 -12.61 1.47
C ASN A 182 11.32 -12.66 2.70
N GLU A 183 12.25 -11.71 2.83
CA GLU A 183 13.05 -11.57 4.06
C GLU A 183 12.23 -10.99 5.22
N TYR A 184 11.33 -10.05 4.93
CA TYR A 184 10.47 -9.44 5.94
C TYR A 184 9.51 -10.47 6.56
N GLU A 185 8.91 -11.36 5.76
CA GLU A 185 7.95 -12.36 6.26
C GLU A 185 8.55 -13.40 7.22
N LYS A 186 9.90 -13.58 7.21
CA LYS A 186 10.61 -14.48 8.14
C LYS A 186 10.75 -13.93 9.55
N GLN A 187 10.45 -12.64 9.76
CA GLN A 187 10.57 -11.99 11.06
C GLN A 187 9.45 -12.41 12.00
N ASN A 188 9.70 -12.33 13.31
CA ASN A 188 8.66 -12.58 14.31
C ASN A 188 7.73 -11.36 14.42
N HIS A 189 6.71 -11.30 13.56
CA HIS A 189 5.78 -10.18 13.48
C HIS A 189 4.96 -10.00 14.76
N ILE A 190 4.59 -11.08 15.44
CA ILE A 190 3.85 -11.02 16.72
C ILE A 190 4.66 -10.23 17.75
N LYS A 191 5.93 -10.62 17.97
CA LYS A 191 6.82 -9.92 18.92
C LYS A 191 7.06 -8.46 18.51
N ARG A 192 7.23 -8.21 17.21
CA ARG A 192 7.46 -6.85 16.72
C ARG A 192 6.24 -5.94 16.87
N CYS A 193 5.05 -6.44 16.57
CA CYS A 193 3.80 -5.67 16.68
C CYS A 193 3.45 -5.30 18.14
N GLN A 194 4.01 -5.97 19.15
CA GLN A 194 3.89 -5.55 20.55
C GLN A 194 4.47 -4.15 20.82
N GLN A 195 5.30 -3.63 19.92
CA GLN A 195 5.88 -2.28 20.04
C GLN A 195 4.93 -1.19 19.51
N ILE A 196 3.84 -1.54 18.85
CA ILE A 196 2.85 -0.58 18.35
C ILE A 196 2.08 0.00 19.53
N ASN A 197 2.03 1.33 19.59
CA ASN A 197 1.42 2.07 20.69
C ASN A 197 0.27 2.98 20.21
N CYS A 198 -0.41 2.62 19.14
CA CYS A 198 -1.51 3.37 18.56
C CYS A 198 -2.64 2.43 18.11
N PRO A 199 -3.88 2.93 17.96
CA PRO A 199 -4.95 2.18 17.31
C PRO A 199 -4.59 1.75 15.89
N VAL A 200 -4.94 0.51 15.53
CA VAL A 200 -4.70 -0.06 14.21
C VAL A 200 -6.02 -0.48 13.59
N ASN A 201 -6.36 0.07 12.44
CA ASN A 201 -7.52 -0.33 11.64
C ASN A 201 -7.05 -1.19 10.46
N ILE A 202 -7.57 -2.40 10.35
CA ILE A 202 -7.27 -3.31 9.24
C ILE A 202 -8.52 -3.43 8.36
N ILE A 203 -8.42 -2.96 7.13
CA ILE A 203 -9.50 -2.98 6.14
C ILE A 203 -9.17 -4.03 5.09
N TYR A 204 -10.04 -5.03 4.94
CA TYR A 204 -9.84 -6.09 3.95
C TYR A 204 -11.17 -6.65 3.44
N SER A 205 -11.14 -7.25 2.25
CA SER A 205 -12.33 -7.86 1.64
C SER A 205 -12.45 -9.34 2.03
N GLN A 206 -13.69 -9.81 2.10
CA GLN A 206 -13.97 -11.24 2.20
C GLN A 206 -13.39 -12.03 1.02
N ALA A 207 -13.34 -11.42 -0.17
CA ALA A 207 -12.78 -12.01 -1.39
C ALA A 207 -11.26 -11.77 -1.57
N SER A 208 -10.57 -11.21 -0.56
CA SER A 208 -9.12 -10.96 -0.60
C SER A 208 -8.30 -12.25 -0.64
N PHE A 209 -7.05 -12.14 -1.07
CA PHE A 209 -6.10 -13.26 -1.02
C PHE A 209 -5.99 -13.86 0.39
N LYS A 210 -5.82 -15.19 0.45
CA LYS A 210 -5.65 -15.92 1.72
C LYS A 210 -4.57 -15.30 2.62
N ASN A 211 -3.50 -14.79 2.02
CA ASN A 211 -2.38 -14.19 2.74
C ASN A 211 -2.75 -12.87 3.44
N ILE A 212 -3.66 -12.08 2.87
CA ILE A 212 -4.21 -10.85 3.49
C ILE A 212 -5.06 -11.23 4.69
N ARG A 213 -5.99 -12.18 4.51
CA ARG A 213 -6.82 -12.67 5.62
C ARG A 213 -5.99 -13.28 6.75
N LYS A 214 -4.91 -14.02 6.41
CA LYS A 214 -3.95 -14.52 7.40
C LYS A 214 -3.26 -13.38 8.16
N THR A 215 -2.85 -12.33 7.46
CA THR A 215 -2.27 -11.13 8.10
C THR A 215 -3.26 -10.49 9.06
N ALA A 216 -4.50 -10.24 8.63
CA ALA A 216 -5.56 -9.69 9.47
C ALA A 216 -5.81 -10.56 10.72
N GLN A 217 -5.90 -11.88 10.54
CA GLN A 217 -6.11 -12.83 11.65
C GLN A 217 -4.95 -12.81 12.66
N ILE A 218 -3.70 -12.71 12.20
CA ILE A 218 -2.54 -12.64 13.10
C ILE A 218 -2.53 -11.34 13.88
N LEU A 219 -2.83 -10.22 13.23
CA LEU A 219 -2.82 -8.92 13.88
C LEU A 219 -4.03 -8.70 14.78
N SER A 220 -5.17 -9.35 14.53
CA SER A 220 -6.39 -9.22 15.35
C SER A 220 -6.27 -9.77 16.79
N GLN A 221 -5.19 -10.49 17.10
CA GLN A 221 -4.94 -10.93 18.48
C GLN A 221 -4.53 -9.78 19.43
N PHE A 222 -4.19 -8.61 18.90
CA PHE A 222 -3.86 -7.44 19.69
C PHE A 222 -5.10 -6.60 19.96
N SER A 223 -5.29 -6.18 21.22
CA SER A 223 -6.47 -5.42 21.67
C SER A 223 -6.61 -4.03 21.02
N PHE A 224 -5.51 -3.46 20.48
CA PHE A 224 -5.50 -2.20 19.78
C PHE A 224 -5.85 -2.31 18.28
N VAL A 225 -6.16 -3.52 17.80
CA VAL A 225 -6.49 -3.76 16.38
C VAL A 225 -7.99 -3.90 16.21
N GLU A 226 -8.54 -3.10 15.29
CA GLU A 226 -9.92 -3.18 14.83
C GLU A 226 -9.96 -3.68 13.38
N LEU A 227 -10.82 -4.68 13.11
CA LEU A 227 -11.00 -5.27 11.78
C LEU A 227 -12.23 -4.71 11.08
N HIS A 228 -12.06 -4.25 9.86
CA HIS A 228 -13.14 -3.81 8.97
C HIS A 228 -13.23 -4.74 7.75
N LEU A 229 -14.23 -5.63 7.77
CA LEU A 229 -14.48 -6.56 6.68
C LEU A 229 -15.42 -5.93 5.65
N CYS A 230 -14.90 -5.72 4.43
CA CYS A 230 -15.69 -5.31 3.28
C CYS A 230 -16.25 -6.51 2.53
N GLN A 231 -17.50 -6.45 2.09
CA GLN A 231 -18.12 -7.47 1.22
C GLN A 231 -17.73 -7.31 -0.26
N GLY A 232 -16.71 -6.52 -0.53
CA GLY A 232 -16.35 -6.03 -1.85
C GLY A 232 -15.51 -6.98 -2.69
N ARG A 233 -14.93 -6.41 -3.76
CA ARG A 233 -14.36 -7.09 -4.93
C ARG A 233 -12.92 -7.60 -4.76
N GLY A 234 -12.52 -7.97 -3.54
CA GLY A 234 -11.19 -8.51 -3.29
C GLY A 234 -10.11 -7.43 -3.19
N HIS A 235 -8.93 -7.70 -3.74
CA HIS A 235 -7.73 -6.90 -3.51
C HIS A 235 -7.80 -5.43 -3.99
N PHE A 236 -8.81 -5.02 -4.70
CA PHE A 236 -8.95 -3.66 -5.25
C PHE A 236 -10.04 -2.85 -4.53
N LEU A 237 -10.05 -2.90 -3.21
CA LEU A 237 -11.02 -2.21 -2.36
C LEU A 237 -11.09 -0.70 -2.59
N PHE A 238 -9.98 -0.08 -2.98
CA PHE A 238 -9.93 1.37 -3.27
C PHE A 238 -10.82 1.80 -4.46
N LEU A 239 -11.46 0.84 -5.12
CA LEU A 239 -12.42 1.03 -6.21
C LEU A 239 -13.82 0.48 -5.82
N ASP A 240 -14.02 0.13 -4.56
CA ASP A 240 -15.24 -0.53 -4.09
C ASP A 240 -16.03 0.39 -3.18
N GLU A 241 -17.27 0.67 -3.56
CA GLU A 241 -18.19 1.54 -2.81
C GLU A 241 -18.48 1.03 -1.38
N THR A 242 -18.21 -0.26 -1.10
CA THR A 242 -18.37 -0.78 0.27
C THR A 242 -17.39 -0.14 1.26
N MET A 243 -16.28 0.44 0.78
CA MET A 243 -15.38 1.23 1.61
C MET A 243 -16.01 2.51 2.15
N ASN A 244 -17.01 3.08 1.46
CA ASN A 244 -17.69 4.29 1.91
C ASN A 244 -18.49 4.11 3.20
N ARG A 245 -18.70 2.85 3.63
CA ARG A 245 -19.37 2.51 4.90
C ARG A 245 -18.42 2.45 6.09
N ILE A 246 -17.12 2.51 5.84
CA ILE A 246 -16.12 2.48 6.90
C ILE A 246 -15.93 3.90 7.44
N VAL A 247 -16.03 4.02 8.75
CA VAL A 247 -15.74 5.25 9.50
C VAL A 247 -14.51 4.97 10.37
N ILE A 248 -13.48 5.81 10.23
CA ILE A 248 -12.21 5.69 10.95
C ILE A 248 -11.95 6.97 11.76
#